data_1c99add434ecf0b5368cf9ea31846d18
#
_entry.id   1c99add434ecf0b5368cf9ea31846d18
#
_cell.length_a   1.000
_cell.length_b   1.000
_cell.length_c   1.000
_cell.angle_alpha   90.00
_cell.angle_beta   90.00
_cell.angle_gamma   90.00
#
_symmetry.space_group_name_H-M   'P 1'
#
loop_
_entity.id
_entity.type
_entity.pdbx_description
1 polymer ?
#
loop_
_entity_poly.entity_id
_entity_poly.type
_entity_poly.pdbx_seq_one_letter_code
_entity_poly.pdbx_strand_id
1 'polypeptide(L)'
;MNAKEINYELEKNMEVISQLDGFVGHAVDTVLVDPEDCWQPTDFLPDFSNPEAMEDVKLLQQRAAGIPDTVLTSLVGNLVTEEALPSYQTYFNLLEGINVERSLLSPSGWVRWSKAWTAEENRHGDLLNKYLYLTGRIDMRAVEQTIHRLITNGFDAKSDADPYQAMIYTSFQERATK
;
A
#
# COMPACT_ATOMS: atom_id res chain seq x y z
N MET A 1 -10.64 -8.38 29.48
CA MET A 1 -12.01 -8.02 29.05
C MET A 1 -12.88 -9.27 29.05
N ASN A 2 -14.10 -9.20 29.55
CA ASN A 2 -15.05 -10.30 29.45
C ASN A 2 -15.83 -10.24 28.12
N ALA A 3 -16.53 -11.33 27.75
CA ALA A 3 -17.23 -11.41 26.46
C ALA A 3 -18.29 -10.30 26.23
N LYS A 4 -18.87 -9.74 27.30
CA LYS A 4 -19.84 -8.63 27.20
C LYS A 4 -19.15 -7.30 26.91
N GLU A 5 -17.99 -7.07 27.49
CA GLU A 5 -17.18 -5.88 27.23
C GLU A 5 -16.65 -5.89 25.79
N ILE A 6 -16.21 -7.05 25.31
CA ILE A 6 -15.75 -7.23 23.92
C ILE A 6 -16.89 -6.93 22.94
N ASN A 7 -18.08 -7.50 23.16
CA ASN A 7 -19.23 -7.23 22.29
C ASN A 7 -19.66 -5.75 22.30
N TYR A 8 -19.59 -5.08 23.44
CA TYR A 8 -19.95 -3.66 23.55
C TYR A 8 -18.98 -2.77 22.76
N GLU A 9 -17.68 -2.98 22.89
CA GLU A 9 -16.68 -2.21 22.13
C GLU A 9 -16.80 -2.47 20.63
N LEU A 10 -17.06 -3.71 20.23
CA LEU A 10 -17.27 -4.10 18.85
C LEU A 10 -18.49 -3.40 18.23
N GLU A 11 -19.64 -3.44 18.91
CA GLU A 11 -20.87 -2.75 18.47
C GLU A 11 -20.64 -1.24 18.30
N LYS A 12 -19.89 -0.63 19.21
CA LYS A 12 -19.56 0.80 19.20
C LYS A 12 -18.66 1.16 18.03
N ASN A 13 -17.64 0.35 17.76
CA ASN A 13 -16.74 0.53 16.62
C ASN A 13 -17.52 0.42 15.30
N MET A 14 -18.40 -0.57 15.17
CA MET A 14 -19.27 -0.74 14.01
C MET A 14 -20.22 0.43 13.80
N GLU A 15 -20.79 1.00 14.87
CA GLU A 15 -21.66 2.18 14.77
C GLU A 15 -20.93 3.36 14.15
N VAL A 16 -19.74 3.68 14.62
CA VAL A 16 -18.96 4.82 14.10
C VAL A 16 -18.46 4.59 12.68
N ILE A 17 -17.94 3.41 12.38
CA ILE A 17 -17.55 3.05 11.02
C ILE A 17 -18.74 3.19 10.06
N SER A 18 -19.92 2.76 10.47
CA SER A 18 -21.16 2.89 9.68
C SER A 18 -21.59 4.36 9.49
N GLN A 19 -21.44 5.19 10.52
CA GLN A 19 -21.74 6.63 10.42
C GLN A 19 -20.78 7.37 9.50
N LEU A 20 -19.53 6.97 9.42
CA LEU A 20 -18.51 7.55 8.56
C LEU A 20 -18.59 7.08 7.10
N ASP A 21 -19.35 6.03 6.80
CA ASP A 21 -19.39 5.41 5.46
C ASP A 21 -19.74 6.42 4.35
N GLY A 22 -20.75 7.25 4.58
CA GLY A 22 -21.14 8.30 3.62
C GLY A 22 -20.06 9.36 3.39
N PHE A 23 -19.35 9.76 4.45
CA PHE A 23 -18.21 10.67 4.36
C PHE A 23 -17.04 10.04 3.58
N VAL A 24 -16.71 8.80 3.87
CA VAL A 24 -15.65 8.07 3.16
C VAL A 24 -15.98 7.91 1.69
N GLY A 25 -17.23 7.55 1.36
CA GLY A 25 -17.70 7.48 -0.02
C GLY A 25 -17.55 8.82 -0.76
N HIS A 26 -17.93 9.93 -0.13
CA HIS A 26 -17.75 11.27 -0.70
C HIS A 26 -16.26 11.63 -0.85
N ALA A 27 -15.41 11.27 0.11
CA ALA A 27 -13.97 11.52 0.02
C ALA A 27 -13.36 10.75 -1.18
N VAL A 28 -13.75 9.50 -1.38
CA VAL A 28 -13.33 8.73 -2.57
C VAL A 28 -13.75 9.44 -3.86
N ASP A 29 -15.00 9.91 -3.95
CA ASP A 29 -15.50 10.60 -5.15
C ASP A 29 -14.83 11.94 -5.44
N THR A 30 -14.22 12.58 -4.42
CA THR A 30 -13.66 13.93 -4.56
C THR A 30 -12.14 13.99 -4.55
N VAL A 31 -11.48 12.98 -3.98
CA VAL A 31 -10.02 12.97 -3.79
C VAL A 31 -9.32 11.93 -4.66
N LEU A 32 -10.00 10.83 -4.98
CA LEU A 32 -9.42 9.80 -5.85
C LEU A 32 -9.24 10.36 -7.26
N VAL A 33 -8.03 10.23 -7.78
CA VAL A 33 -7.69 10.65 -9.14
C VAL A 33 -8.00 9.51 -10.11
N ASP A 34 -8.55 9.84 -11.27
CA ASP A 34 -8.81 8.83 -12.30
C ASP A 34 -7.51 8.16 -12.78
N PRO A 35 -7.53 6.85 -13.09
CA PRO A 35 -6.33 6.13 -13.53
C PRO A 35 -5.62 6.75 -14.73
N GLU A 36 -6.37 7.43 -15.62
CA GLU A 36 -5.87 8.13 -16.79
C GLU A 36 -5.07 9.39 -16.42
N ASP A 37 -5.36 9.99 -15.28
CA ASP A 37 -4.70 11.20 -14.78
C ASP A 37 -3.61 10.88 -13.73
N CYS A 38 -3.53 9.62 -13.32
CA CYS A 38 -2.50 9.17 -12.38
C CYS A 38 -1.19 8.86 -13.09
N TRP A 39 -0.07 9.18 -12.43
CA TRP A 39 1.23 8.66 -12.87
C TRP A 39 1.23 7.12 -12.85
N GLN A 40 1.97 6.53 -13.77
CA GLN A 40 2.19 5.09 -13.82
C GLN A 40 3.68 4.77 -13.68
N PRO A 41 4.07 3.59 -13.18
CA PRO A 41 5.47 3.20 -13.07
C PRO A 41 6.27 3.37 -14.36
N THR A 42 5.63 3.13 -15.51
CA THR A 42 6.23 3.28 -16.84
C THR A 42 6.60 4.72 -17.21
N ASP A 43 6.02 5.73 -16.53
CA ASP A 43 6.36 7.14 -16.77
C ASP A 43 7.78 7.49 -16.29
N PHE A 44 8.34 6.67 -15.40
CA PHE A 44 9.65 6.86 -14.76
C PHE A 44 10.71 5.86 -15.20
N LEU A 45 10.35 4.88 -16.00
CA LEU A 45 11.20 3.74 -16.37
C LEU A 45 11.45 3.72 -17.86
N PRO A 46 12.55 3.08 -18.33
CA PRO A 46 12.81 2.88 -19.75
C PRO A 46 11.64 2.21 -20.46
N ASP A 47 11.22 2.77 -21.58
CA ASP A 47 10.15 2.22 -22.41
C ASP A 47 10.68 1.13 -23.35
N PHE A 48 10.45 -0.13 -23.02
CA PHE A 48 10.91 -1.27 -23.80
C PHE A 48 10.18 -1.46 -25.14
N SER A 49 9.19 -0.65 -25.46
CA SER A 49 8.64 -0.55 -26.81
C SER A 49 9.54 0.29 -27.76
N ASN A 50 10.44 1.11 -27.16
CA ASN A 50 11.42 1.90 -27.88
C ASN A 50 12.67 1.06 -28.19
N PRO A 51 13.16 1.03 -29.46
CA PRO A 51 14.42 0.36 -29.80
C PRO A 51 15.66 0.84 -28.99
N GLU A 52 15.64 2.06 -28.46
CA GLU A 52 16.72 2.65 -27.68
C GLU A 52 16.61 2.36 -26.17
N ALA A 53 15.62 1.59 -25.71
CA ALA A 53 15.39 1.31 -24.29
C ALA A 53 16.63 0.80 -23.54
N MET A 54 17.49 0.04 -24.21
CA MET A 54 18.73 -0.44 -23.59
C MET A 54 19.75 0.67 -23.32
N GLU A 55 19.74 1.74 -24.10
CA GLU A 55 20.56 2.92 -23.81
C GLU A 55 19.99 3.69 -22.61
N ASP A 56 18.68 3.78 -22.49
CA ASP A 56 18.02 4.38 -21.32
C ASP A 56 18.31 3.58 -20.04
N VAL A 57 18.35 2.25 -20.11
CA VAL A 57 18.79 1.41 -18.99
C VAL A 57 20.22 1.72 -18.60
N LYS A 58 21.15 1.83 -19.55
CA LYS A 58 22.53 2.18 -19.26
C LYS A 58 22.66 3.56 -18.61
N LEU A 59 21.89 4.53 -19.09
CA LEU A 59 21.84 5.87 -18.52
C LEU A 59 21.30 5.85 -17.09
N LEU A 60 20.24 5.07 -16.84
CA LEU A 60 19.70 4.86 -15.50
C LEU A 60 20.77 4.25 -14.58
N GLN A 61 21.47 3.22 -15.01
CA GLN A 61 22.55 2.59 -14.26
C GLN A 61 23.70 3.55 -13.96
N GLN A 62 24.11 4.37 -14.92
CA GLN A 62 25.13 5.41 -14.73
C GLN A 62 24.72 6.42 -13.67
N ARG A 63 23.46 6.88 -13.70
CA ARG A 63 22.92 7.79 -12.68
C ARG A 63 22.84 7.09 -11.31
N ALA A 64 22.40 5.85 -11.28
CA ALA A 64 22.29 5.07 -10.05
C ALA A 64 23.65 4.74 -9.41
N ALA A 65 24.73 4.67 -10.20
CA ALA A 65 26.08 4.43 -9.70
C ALA A 65 26.54 5.50 -8.69
N GLY A 66 26.04 6.73 -8.81
CA GLY A 66 26.35 7.84 -7.91
C GLY A 66 25.46 7.90 -6.65
N ILE A 67 24.45 7.07 -6.53
CA ILE A 67 23.54 7.07 -5.37
C ILE A 67 24.25 6.44 -4.16
N PRO A 68 24.30 7.13 -3.00
CA PRO A 68 24.86 6.56 -1.78
C PRO A 68 24.14 5.29 -1.33
N ASP A 69 24.88 4.33 -0.76
CA ASP A 69 24.29 3.08 -0.28
C ASP A 69 23.22 3.29 0.82
N THR A 70 23.35 4.36 1.60
CA THR A 70 22.34 4.73 2.59
C THR A 70 20.99 5.07 1.96
N VAL A 71 20.98 5.74 0.81
CA VAL A 71 19.76 6.04 0.05
C VAL A 71 19.18 4.77 -0.55
N LEU A 72 20.02 3.92 -1.14
CA LEU A 72 19.58 2.62 -1.66
C LEU A 72 19.00 1.73 -0.56
N THR A 73 19.59 1.73 0.63
CA THR A 73 19.05 1.00 1.77
C THR A 73 17.66 1.51 2.16
N SER A 74 17.45 2.83 2.16
CA SER A 74 16.13 3.41 2.42
C SER A 74 15.11 3.01 1.35
N LEU A 75 15.50 3.06 0.06
CA LEU A 75 14.62 2.63 -1.03
C LEU A 75 14.27 1.14 -0.96
N VAL A 76 15.22 0.28 -0.56
CA VAL A 76 14.94 -1.15 -0.31
C VAL A 76 13.97 -1.31 0.86
N GLY A 77 14.14 -0.54 1.93
CA GLY A 77 13.22 -0.54 3.07
C GLY A 77 11.79 -0.16 2.63
N ASN A 78 11.66 0.90 1.84
CA ASN A 78 10.38 1.32 1.29
C ASN A 78 9.79 0.22 0.38
N LEU A 79 10.58 -0.33 -0.54
CA LEU A 79 10.12 -1.44 -1.39
C LEU A 79 9.57 -2.62 -0.58
N VAL A 80 10.28 -3.04 0.47
CA VAL A 80 9.85 -4.17 1.31
C VAL A 80 8.51 -3.89 1.97
N THR A 81 8.27 -2.66 2.41
CA THR A 81 6.97 -2.27 3.00
C THR A 81 5.86 -2.15 1.96
N GLU A 82 6.13 -1.55 0.82
CA GLU A 82 5.14 -1.39 -0.27
C GLU A 82 4.69 -2.74 -0.86
N GLU A 83 5.62 -3.66 -1.08
CA GLU A 83 5.31 -5.01 -1.57
C GLU A 83 4.64 -5.91 -0.51
N ALA A 84 4.64 -5.50 0.76
CA ALA A 84 3.90 -6.21 1.81
C ALA A 84 2.40 -5.88 1.83
N LEU A 85 1.89 -5.16 0.84
CA LEU A 85 0.49 -4.79 0.65
C LEU A 85 -0.52 -5.91 0.92
N PRO A 86 -0.31 -7.18 0.51
CA PRO A 86 -1.22 -8.28 0.86
C PRO A 86 -1.43 -8.46 2.38
N SER A 87 -0.41 -8.20 3.17
CA SER A 87 -0.51 -8.29 4.65
C SER A 87 -1.36 -7.15 5.22
N TYR A 88 -1.19 -5.93 4.71
CA TYR A 88 -2.00 -4.77 5.11
C TYR A 88 -3.44 -4.92 4.68
N GLN A 89 -3.69 -5.40 3.46
CA GLN A 89 -5.03 -5.67 2.97
C GLN A 89 -5.74 -6.73 3.81
N THR A 90 -5.02 -7.81 4.18
CA THR A 90 -5.55 -8.84 5.07
C THR A 90 -5.90 -8.24 6.43
N TYR A 91 -5.07 -7.36 6.97
CA TYR A 91 -5.32 -6.68 8.24
C TYR A 91 -6.59 -5.80 8.16
N PHE A 92 -6.73 -4.96 7.13
CA PHE A 92 -7.94 -4.15 6.94
C PHE A 92 -9.21 -5.00 6.77
N ASN A 93 -9.10 -6.15 6.14
CA ASN A 93 -10.22 -7.08 5.98
C ASN A 93 -10.69 -7.70 7.32
N LEU A 94 -9.88 -7.64 8.37
CA LEU A 94 -10.27 -8.07 9.72
C LEU A 94 -11.00 -6.99 10.50
N LEU A 95 -10.95 -5.73 10.06
CA LEU A 95 -11.61 -4.61 10.73
C LEU A 95 -13.11 -4.65 10.42
N GLU A 96 -13.93 -4.86 11.44
CA GLU A 96 -15.38 -4.93 11.27
C GLU A 96 -15.95 -3.60 10.75
N GLY A 97 -16.84 -3.72 9.78
CA GLY A 97 -17.48 -2.58 9.13
C GLY A 97 -16.70 -1.97 7.95
N ILE A 98 -15.39 -2.21 7.83
CA ILE A 98 -14.59 -1.70 6.72
C ILE A 98 -14.75 -2.57 5.47
N ASN A 99 -14.77 -3.89 5.62
CA ASN A 99 -14.83 -4.82 4.47
C ASN A 99 -16.13 -5.63 4.41
N VAL A 100 -17.24 -5.03 4.77
CA VAL A 100 -18.55 -5.68 4.65
C VAL A 100 -19.12 -5.46 3.26
N GLU A 101 -18.72 -6.28 2.32
CA GLU A 101 -19.30 -6.31 0.98
C GLU A 101 -20.69 -6.96 1.03
N ARG A 102 -21.69 -6.20 1.42
CA ARG A 102 -23.09 -6.66 1.51
C ARG A 102 -23.80 -6.64 0.16
N SER A 103 -23.25 -5.97 -0.83
CA SER A 103 -23.84 -5.90 -2.18
C SER A 103 -22.76 -5.56 -3.20
N LEU A 104 -22.67 -6.36 -4.24
CA LEU A 104 -21.83 -6.08 -5.42
C LEU A 104 -22.35 -4.87 -6.22
N LEU A 105 -23.63 -4.52 -6.07
CA LEU A 105 -24.29 -3.46 -6.82
C LEU A 105 -24.15 -2.07 -6.17
N SER A 106 -23.85 -2.03 -4.88
CA SER A 106 -23.66 -0.77 -4.15
C SER A 106 -22.66 -0.99 -3.01
N PRO A 107 -21.36 -1.03 -3.30
CA PRO A 107 -20.34 -1.17 -2.27
C PRO A 107 -20.35 0.04 -1.34
N SER A 108 -20.08 -0.20 -0.05
CA SER A 108 -19.94 0.86 0.95
C SER A 108 -18.76 1.80 0.61
N GLY A 109 -18.76 2.99 1.19
CA GLY A 109 -17.66 3.94 1.06
C GLY A 109 -16.33 3.34 1.49
N TRP A 110 -16.32 2.57 2.58
CA TRP A 110 -15.13 1.88 3.07
C TRP A 110 -14.61 0.81 2.12
N VAL A 111 -15.49 0.02 1.52
CA VAL A 111 -15.09 -0.99 0.51
C VAL A 111 -14.50 -0.32 -0.72
N ARG A 112 -15.10 0.79 -1.17
CA ARG A 112 -14.58 1.58 -2.30
C ARG A 112 -13.20 2.17 -1.97
N TRP A 113 -13.05 2.75 -0.78
CA TRP A 113 -11.78 3.29 -0.32
C TRP A 113 -10.71 2.21 -0.26
N SER A 114 -10.98 1.05 0.35
CA SER A 114 -10.02 -0.04 0.48
C SER A 114 -9.51 -0.52 -0.89
N LYS A 115 -10.40 -0.67 -1.87
CA LYS A 115 -10.03 -1.06 -3.24
C LYS A 115 -9.18 0.03 -3.93
N ALA A 116 -9.58 1.29 -3.80
CA ALA A 116 -8.88 2.42 -4.38
C ALA A 116 -7.48 2.58 -3.77
N TRP A 117 -7.38 2.56 -2.44
CA TRP A 117 -6.11 2.61 -1.72
C TRP A 117 -5.18 1.47 -2.14
N THR A 118 -5.67 0.22 -2.18
CA THR A 118 -4.87 -0.93 -2.63
C THR A 118 -4.33 -0.75 -4.05
N ALA A 119 -5.13 -0.18 -4.96
CA ALA A 119 -4.71 0.09 -6.33
C ALA A 119 -3.63 1.19 -6.40
N GLU A 120 -3.74 2.22 -5.56
CA GLU A 120 -2.74 3.29 -5.43
C GLU A 120 -1.41 2.75 -4.91
N GLU A 121 -1.43 2.04 -3.79
CA GLU A 121 -0.24 1.49 -3.14
C GLU A 121 0.50 0.47 -4.01
N ASN A 122 -0.24 -0.33 -4.77
CA ASN A 122 0.37 -1.31 -5.68
C ASN A 122 1.32 -0.68 -6.70
N ARG A 123 1.07 0.58 -7.11
CA ARG A 123 1.96 1.29 -8.05
C ARG A 123 3.29 1.67 -7.42
N HIS A 124 3.30 1.98 -6.12
CA HIS A 124 4.51 2.34 -5.38
C HIS A 124 5.49 1.17 -5.35
N GLY A 125 5.02 -0.02 -4.93
CA GLY A 125 5.81 -1.24 -4.92
C GLY A 125 6.32 -1.60 -6.32
N ASP A 126 5.46 -1.56 -7.33
CA ASP A 126 5.82 -1.87 -8.72
C ASP A 126 6.92 -0.93 -9.26
N LEU A 127 6.81 0.38 -9.01
CA LEU A 127 7.85 1.34 -9.41
C LEU A 127 9.19 1.06 -8.72
N LEU A 128 9.17 0.91 -7.39
CA LEU A 128 10.39 0.69 -6.61
C LEU A 128 11.08 -0.62 -6.99
N ASN A 129 10.31 -1.69 -7.18
CA ASN A 129 10.82 -3.00 -7.58
C ASN A 129 11.54 -2.91 -8.92
N LYS A 130 10.87 -2.41 -9.95
CA LYS A 130 11.43 -2.26 -11.30
C LYS A 130 12.66 -1.33 -11.32
N TYR A 131 12.57 -0.19 -10.63
CA TYR A 131 13.67 0.75 -10.55
C TYR A 131 14.91 0.11 -9.93
N LEU A 132 14.79 -0.48 -8.73
CA LEU A 132 15.91 -1.09 -8.04
C LEU A 132 16.50 -2.26 -8.82
N TYR A 133 15.66 -3.07 -9.46
CA TYR A 133 16.09 -4.14 -10.35
C TYR A 133 16.95 -3.59 -11.50
N LEU A 134 16.49 -2.54 -12.17
CA LEU A 134 17.19 -1.94 -13.32
C LEU A 134 18.49 -1.25 -12.92
N THR A 135 18.63 -0.77 -11.68
CA THR A 135 19.90 -0.18 -11.21
C THR A 135 21.07 -1.18 -11.24
N GLY A 136 20.79 -2.47 -11.11
CA GLY A 136 21.79 -3.52 -11.00
C GLY A 136 22.66 -3.47 -9.74
N ARG A 137 22.28 -2.63 -8.74
CA ARG A 137 23.07 -2.41 -7.51
C ARG A 137 22.56 -3.19 -6.29
N ILE A 138 21.40 -3.81 -6.40
CA ILE A 138 20.70 -4.47 -5.29
C ILE A 138 20.61 -5.97 -5.55
N ASP A 139 20.87 -6.77 -4.53
CA ASP A 139 20.53 -8.20 -4.54
C ASP A 139 18.99 -8.35 -4.42
N MET A 140 18.31 -8.25 -5.55
CA MET A 140 16.86 -8.35 -5.61
C MET A 140 16.33 -9.70 -5.12
N ARG A 141 17.12 -10.78 -5.28
CA ARG A 141 16.74 -12.09 -4.75
C ARG A 141 16.63 -12.08 -3.22
N ALA A 142 17.54 -11.41 -2.53
CA ALA A 142 17.48 -11.26 -1.08
C ALA A 142 16.28 -10.39 -0.67
N VAL A 143 15.99 -9.34 -1.43
CA VAL A 143 14.82 -8.48 -1.21
C VAL A 143 13.52 -9.27 -1.38
N GLU A 144 13.36 -9.99 -2.47
CA GLU A 144 12.18 -10.83 -2.75
C GLU A 144 11.95 -11.88 -1.67
N GLN A 145 13.02 -12.53 -1.17
CA GLN A 145 12.92 -13.47 -0.06
C GLN A 145 12.47 -12.78 1.24
N THR A 146 12.88 -11.54 1.46
CA THR A 146 12.47 -10.76 2.63
C THR A 146 11.00 -10.41 2.56
N ILE A 147 10.52 -9.93 1.41
CA ILE A 147 9.12 -9.64 1.14
C ILE A 147 8.27 -10.92 1.35
N HIS A 148 8.69 -12.03 0.76
CA HIS A 148 8.00 -13.31 0.91
C HIS A 148 7.83 -13.70 2.39
N ARG A 149 8.90 -13.57 3.19
CA ARG A 149 8.84 -13.87 4.63
C ARG A 149 7.93 -12.92 5.38
N LEU A 150 7.95 -11.63 5.03
CA LEU A 150 7.11 -10.62 5.67
C LEU A 150 5.63 -10.91 5.41
N ILE A 151 5.26 -11.20 4.17
CA ILE A 151 3.88 -11.56 3.80
C ILE A 151 3.45 -12.87 4.51
N THR A 152 4.32 -13.89 4.53
CA THR A 152 4.02 -15.17 5.17
C THR A 152 3.83 -15.04 6.68
N ASN A 153 4.59 -14.16 7.34
CA ASN A 153 4.45 -13.92 8.78
C ASN A 153 3.24 -13.06 9.12
N GLY A 154 2.72 -12.30 8.16
CA GLY A 154 1.62 -11.38 8.34
C GLY A 154 2.04 -10.06 9.00
N PHE A 155 1.08 -9.17 9.14
CA PHE A 155 1.24 -7.85 9.74
C PHE A 155 0.35 -7.71 10.98
N ASP A 156 0.89 -7.14 12.04
CA ASP A 156 0.17 -6.84 13.27
C ASP A 156 0.54 -5.43 13.76
N ALA A 157 -0.35 -4.47 13.56
CA ALA A 157 -0.18 -3.08 14.00
C ALA A 157 -0.31 -2.90 15.52
N LYS A 158 -0.58 -3.97 16.28
CA LYS A 158 -0.84 -3.93 17.74
C LYS A 158 -2.02 -3.02 18.11
N SER A 159 -3.02 -2.98 17.25
CA SER A 159 -4.22 -2.15 17.42
C SER A 159 -5.44 -2.95 17.92
N ASP A 160 -5.27 -4.23 18.29
CA ASP A 160 -6.32 -5.13 18.77
C ASP A 160 -7.59 -5.15 17.88
N ALA A 161 -7.39 -4.98 16.57
CA ALA A 161 -8.44 -4.81 15.55
C ALA A 161 -9.34 -3.57 15.77
N ASP A 162 -8.88 -2.58 16.53
CA ASP A 162 -9.55 -1.30 16.68
C ASP A 162 -9.37 -0.45 15.41
N PRO A 163 -10.46 -0.11 14.69
CA PRO A 163 -10.38 0.63 13.44
C PRO A 163 -9.81 2.05 13.61
N TYR A 164 -9.99 2.69 14.76
CA TYR A 164 -9.42 4.02 15.01
C TYR A 164 -7.90 3.96 15.12
N GLN A 165 -7.41 3.02 15.91
CA GLN A 165 -5.97 2.82 16.07
C GLN A 165 -5.34 2.42 14.74
N ALA A 166 -6.01 1.57 13.96
CA ALA A 166 -5.57 1.18 12.63
C ALA A 166 -5.45 2.38 11.68
N MET A 167 -6.46 3.24 11.61
CA MET A 167 -6.45 4.42 10.74
C MET A 167 -5.43 5.47 11.20
N ILE A 168 -5.26 5.66 12.50
CA ILE A 168 -4.22 6.53 13.06
C ILE A 168 -2.84 5.99 12.72
N TYR A 169 -2.61 4.69 12.91
CA TYR A 169 -1.35 4.03 12.53
C TYR A 169 -1.03 4.26 11.05
N THR A 170 -1.99 3.97 10.16
CA THR A 170 -1.82 4.15 8.71
C THR A 170 -1.48 5.60 8.37
N SER A 171 -2.20 6.58 8.95
CA SER A 171 -1.93 8.00 8.73
C SER A 171 -0.52 8.42 9.14
N PHE A 172 0.02 7.88 10.23
CA PHE A 172 1.39 8.15 10.65
C PHE A 172 2.40 7.43 9.77
N GLN A 173 2.11 6.21 9.33
CA GLN A 173 2.94 5.44 8.41
C GLN A 173 3.12 6.22 7.09
N GLU A 174 2.03 6.65 6.48
CA GLU A 174 2.05 7.46 5.26
C GLU A 174 2.84 8.77 5.45
N ARG A 175 2.68 9.39 6.59
CA ARG A 175 3.43 10.62 6.89
C ARG A 175 4.92 10.38 7.07
N ALA A 176 5.33 9.24 7.59
CA ALA A 176 6.73 8.90 7.85
C ALA A 176 7.51 8.50 6.59
N THR A 177 6.82 7.96 5.59
CA THR A 177 7.41 7.50 4.32
C THR A 177 7.42 8.56 3.21
N LYS A 178 6.79 9.71 3.43
CA LYS A 178 6.66 10.81 2.46
C LYS A 178 7.98 11.58 2.23
#